data_7d8d7a36d855c34829c3d35da2f7cb89
#
_entry.id   7d8d7a36d855c34829c3d35da2f7cb89
#
_cell.length_a   1.000
_cell.length_b   1.000
_cell.length_c   1.000
_cell.angle_alpha   90.00
_cell.angle_beta   90.00
_cell.angle_gamma   90.00
#
_symmetry.space_group_name_H-M   'P 1'
#
loop_
_entity.id
_entity.type
_entity.pdbx_description
1 polymer ?
#
loop_
_entity_poly.entity_id
_entity_poly.type
_entity_poly.pdbx_seq_one_letter_code
_entity_poly.pdbx_strand_id
1 'polypeptide(L)'
;MLYVPRGLLEETRAHLLREAPKEGVGLWAGRREVERVIPLPNVHPSPLTAYLADPLALLKALKALEREGLSLLALYHSHPKGPARWRVPYVIFGTDGVRAFLLPEGQEVALVVL
;
A
#
# COMPACT_ATOMS: atom_id res chain seq x y z
N MET A 1 3.95 -2.18 15.17
CA MET A 1 2.55 -2.38 14.74
C MET A 1 2.12 -1.27 13.80
N LEU A 2 1.29 -1.59 12.88
CA LEU A 2 0.74 -0.63 11.92
C LEU A 2 -0.77 -0.55 12.14
N TYR A 3 -1.28 0.66 12.43
CA TYR A 3 -2.67 0.87 12.79
C TYR A 3 -3.44 1.48 11.61
N VAL A 4 -4.53 0.85 11.22
CA VAL A 4 -5.38 1.34 10.14
C VAL A 4 -6.85 1.34 10.55
N PRO A 5 -7.54 2.49 10.44
CA PRO A 5 -8.99 2.54 10.61
C PRO A 5 -9.68 1.65 9.58
N ARG A 6 -10.76 0.98 10.00
CA ARG A 6 -11.49 0.03 9.15
C ARG A 6 -11.96 0.68 7.85
N GLY A 7 -12.47 1.90 7.91
CA GLY A 7 -12.93 2.61 6.70
C GLY A 7 -11.82 2.83 5.67
N LEU A 8 -10.60 3.10 6.13
CA LEU A 8 -9.45 3.30 5.23
C LEU A 8 -8.94 1.96 4.69
N LEU A 9 -9.04 0.88 5.46
CA LEU A 9 -8.75 -0.45 4.96
C LEU A 9 -9.72 -0.83 3.83
N GLU A 10 -11.01 -0.56 4.02
CA GLU A 10 -12.03 -0.83 3.01
C GLU A 10 -11.85 0.04 1.76
N GLU A 11 -11.47 1.30 1.94
CA GLU A 11 -11.12 2.20 0.83
C GLU A 11 -9.95 1.64 0.01
N THR A 12 -8.94 1.12 0.69
CA THR A 12 -7.80 0.47 0.04
C THR A 12 -8.23 -0.76 -0.75
N ARG A 13 -9.05 -1.62 -0.15
CA ARG A 13 -9.58 -2.81 -0.83
C ARG A 13 -10.39 -2.42 -2.08
N ALA A 14 -11.22 -1.38 -1.97
CA ALA A 14 -12.01 -0.90 -3.10
C ALA A 14 -11.13 -0.43 -4.26
N HIS A 15 -10.04 0.29 -3.96
CA HIS A 15 -9.06 0.68 -4.96
C HIS A 15 -8.46 -0.54 -5.66
N LEU A 16 -8.00 -1.52 -4.86
CA LEU A 16 -7.33 -2.71 -5.41
C LEU A 16 -8.28 -3.59 -6.22
N LEU A 17 -9.55 -3.65 -5.85
CA LEU A 17 -10.57 -4.34 -6.63
C LEU A 17 -10.81 -3.66 -7.98
N ARG A 18 -10.79 -2.33 -8.03
CA ARG A 18 -10.92 -1.59 -9.30
C ARG A 18 -9.73 -1.84 -10.23
N GLU A 19 -8.54 -2.05 -9.67
CA GLU A 19 -7.34 -2.31 -10.47
C GLU A 19 -7.23 -3.77 -10.93
N ALA A 20 -7.84 -4.71 -10.21
CA ALA A 20 -7.76 -6.13 -10.56
C ALA A 20 -8.24 -6.39 -11.99
N PRO A 21 -7.56 -7.29 -12.74
CA PRO A 21 -6.54 -8.24 -12.33
C PRO A 21 -5.11 -7.69 -12.29
N LYS A 22 -4.92 -6.41 -12.53
CA LYS A 22 -3.61 -5.77 -12.38
C LYS A 22 -3.23 -5.66 -10.91
N GLU A 23 -1.95 -5.69 -10.63
CA GLU A 23 -1.48 -5.32 -9.29
C GLU A 23 -1.73 -3.84 -9.06
N GLY A 24 -2.42 -3.51 -7.98
CA GLY A 24 -2.63 -2.13 -7.57
C GLY A 24 -1.53 -1.70 -6.61
N VAL A 25 -1.30 -0.40 -6.53
CA VAL A 25 -0.27 0.18 -5.66
C VAL A 25 -0.73 1.54 -5.14
N GLY A 26 -0.31 1.87 -3.92
CA GLY A 26 -0.61 3.16 -3.32
C GLY A 26 0.14 3.37 -2.01
N LEU A 27 -0.16 4.47 -1.36
CA LEU A 27 0.50 4.87 -0.12
C LEU A 27 -0.51 4.95 1.02
N TRP A 28 -0.04 4.58 2.21
CA TRP A 28 -0.69 4.89 3.47
C TRP A 28 0.11 5.95 4.20
N ALA A 29 -0.55 7.02 4.59
CA ALA A 29 0.08 8.13 5.28
C ALA A 29 -0.68 8.52 6.54
N GLY A 30 0.01 9.11 7.49
CA GLY A 30 -0.56 9.56 8.74
C GLY A 30 0.53 9.95 9.72
N ARG A 31 0.14 10.27 10.97
CA ARG A 31 1.08 10.62 12.04
C ARG A 31 1.43 9.41 12.89
N ARG A 32 0.40 8.71 13.41
CA ARG A 32 0.56 7.50 14.23
C ARG A 32 -0.19 6.32 13.67
N GLU A 33 -1.35 6.60 13.08
CA GLU A 33 -2.17 5.62 12.39
C GLU A 33 -2.43 6.10 10.97
N VAL A 34 -2.92 5.23 10.12
CA VAL A 34 -3.26 5.61 8.75
C VAL A 34 -4.40 6.63 8.79
N GLU A 35 -4.18 7.78 8.16
CA GLU A 35 -5.14 8.87 8.04
C GLU A 35 -5.55 9.09 6.59
N ARG A 36 -4.71 8.66 5.64
CA ARG A 36 -4.94 8.79 4.20
C ARG A 36 -4.53 7.58 3.43
N VAL A 37 -5.32 7.29 2.41
CA VAL A 37 -5.02 6.31 1.36
C VAL A 37 -4.81 7.09 0.07
N ILE A 38 -3.66 6.91 -0.55
CA ILE A 38 -3.29 7.61 -1.78
C ILE A 38 -3.04 6.58 -2.89
N PRO A 39 -4.04 6.32 -3.74
CA PRO A 39 -3.85 5.45 -4.89
C PRO A 39 -2.83 6.02 -5.88
N LEU A 40 -1.99 5.15 -6.42
CA LEU A 40 -1.01 5.53 -7.43
C LEU A 40 -1.22 4.68 -8.70
N PRO A 41 -0.95 5.24 -9.89
CA PRO A 41 -0.99 4.44 -11.11
C PRO A 41 0.12 3.39 -11.11
N ASN A 42 -0.22 2.19 -11.55
CA ASN A 42 0.77 1.15 -11.84
C ASN A 42 1.16 1.26 -13.31
N VAL A 43 2.37 1.72 -13.57
CA VAL A 43 2.89 1.93 -14.92
C VAL A 43 3.87 0.85 -15.36
N HIS A 44 3.89 -0.28 -14.67
CA HIS A 44 4.75 -1.40 -15.03
C HIS A 44 4.31 -2.01 -16.37
N PRO A 45 5.26 -2.40 -17.25
CA PRO A 45 4.92 -3.05 -18.53
C PRO A 45 4.19 -4.38 -18.38
N SER A 46 4.33 -5.06 -17.25
CA SER A 46 3.65 -6.32 -16.93
C SER A 46 2.79 -6.16 -15.68
N PRO A 47 1.69 -5.38 -15.75
CA PRO A 47 0.95 -4.97 -14.56
C PRO A 47 0.16 -6.11 -13.89
N LEU A 48 0.00 -7.26 -14.54
CA LEU A 48 -0.68 -8.43 -13.97
C LEU A 48 0.19 -9.18 -12.96
N THR A 49 1.50 -9.02 -13.03
CA THR A 49 2.46 -9.77 -12.22
C THR A 49 3.46 -8.90 -11.48
N ALA A 50 3.44 -7.59 -11.73
CA ALA A 50 4.37 -6.67 -11.13
C ALA A 50 3.75 -5.28 -11.01
N TYR A 51 4.37 -4.42 -10.22
CA TYR A 51 3.96 -3.03 -10.13
C TYR A 51 5.16 -2.09 -10.17
N LEU A 52 4.89 -0.90 -10.70
CA LEU A 52 5.79 0.24 -10.63
C LEU A 52 4.91 1.48 -10.45
N ALA A 53 4.98 2.09 -9.28
CA ALA A 53 4.26 3.33 -9.04
C ALA A 53 4.78 4.42 -9.99
N ASP A 54 3.88 5.14 -10.62
CA ASP A 54 4.26 6.25 -11.50
C ASP A 54 5.18 7.22 -10.73
N PRO A 55 6.43 7.42 -11.17
CA PRO A 55 7.40 8.24 -10.42
C PRO A 55 6.95 9.68 -10.20
N LEU A 56 6.26 10.26 -11.16
CA LEU A 56 5.78 11.64 -11.02
C LEU A 56 4.63 11.73 -10.02
N ALA A 57 3.68 10.80 -10.09
CA ALA A 57 2.57 10.74 -9.14
C ALA A 57 3.10 10.50 -7.72
N LEU A 58 4.07 9.60 -7.56
CA LEU A 58 4.71 9.32 -6.28
C LEU A 58 5.38 10.57 -5.72
N LEU A 59 6.17 11.28 -6.54
CA LEU A 59 6.85 12.50 -6.12
C LEU A 59 5.86 13.57 -5.66
N LYS A 60 4.79 13.79 -6.42
CA LYS A 60 3.74 14.75 -6.06
C LYS A 60 3.07 14.38 -4.74
N ALA A 61 2.78 13.10 -4.54
CA ALA A 61 2.17 12.61 -3.31
C ALA A 61 3.09 12.86 -2.10
N LEU A 62 4.37 12.52 -2.21
CA LEU A 62 5.34 12.71 -1.13
C LEU A 62 5.52 14.19 -0.77
N LYS A 63 5.54 15.07 -1.76
CA LYS A 63 5.61 16.52 -1.51
C LYS A 63 4.35 17.04 -0.81
N ALA A 64 3.18 16.55 -1.20
CA ALA A 64 1.93 16.92 -0.55
C ALA A 64 1.91 16.48 0.92
N LEU A 65 2.37 15.27 1.22
CA LEU A 65 2.47 14.78 2.59
C LEU A 65 3.39 15.64 3.43
N GLU A 66 4.53 16.02 2.89
CA GLU A 66 5.49 16.90 3.57
C GLU A 66 4.84 18.23 3.94
N ARG A 67 4.12 18.85 3.01
CA ARG A 67 3.42 20.12 3.26
C ARG A 67 2.35 19.99 4.34
N GLU A 68 1.72 18.84 4.45
CA GLU A 68 0.64 18.59 5.41
C GLU A 68 1.14 18.06 6.75
N GLY A 69 2.44 17.83 6.89
CA GLY A 69 3.03 17.29 8.12
C GLY A 69 2.69 15.84 8.37
N LEU A 70 2.37 15.08 7.32
CA LEU A 70 2.09 13.66 7.39
C LEU A 70 3.31 12.84 7.01
N SER A 71 3.46 11.67 7.63
CA SER A 71 4.52 10.73 7.31
C SER A 71 4.02 9.63 6.39
N LEU A 72 4.88 9.16 5.52
CA LEU A 72 4.62 7.93 4.78
C LEU A 72 4.76 6.76 5.76
N LEU A 73 3.65 6.06 6.00
CA LEU A 73 3.63 4.92 6.93
C LEU A 73 3.86 3.60 6.24
N ALA A 74 3.34 3.44 5.03
CA ALA A 74 3.51 2.20 4.27
C ALA A 74 3.23 2.44 2.80
N LEU A 75 3.79 1.58 1.98
CA LEU A 75 3.35 1.38 0.61
C LEU A 75 2.52 0.10 0.60
N TYR A 76 1.35 0.14 -0.05
CA TYR A 76 0.54 -1.05 -0.22
C TYR A 76 0.50 -1.48 -1.67
N HIS A 77 0.35 -2.77 -1.90
CA HIS A 77 0.08 -3.31 -3.21
C HIS A 77 -0.69 -4.61 -3.11
N SER A 78 -1.23 -5.09 -4.23
CA SER A 78 -1.99 -6.32 -4.27
C SER A 78 -1.28 -7.40 -5.07
N HIS A 79 -1.55 -8.65 -4.68
CA HIS A 79 -1.24 -9.85 -5.46
C HIS A 79 -2.58 -10.52 -5.82
N PRO A 80 -3.26 -10.09 -6.89
CA PRO A 80 -4.63 -10.57 -7.16
C PRO A 80 -4.72 -12.07 -7.44
N LYS A 81 -3.62 -12.69 -7.88
CA LYS A 81 -3.56 -14.09 -8.25
C LYS A 81 -2.66 -14.92 -7.35
N GLY A 82 -2.24 -14.39 -6.22
CA GLY A 82 -1.30 -15.11 -5.36
C GLY A 82 -1.32 -14.63 -3.91
N PRO A 83 -0.58 -15.34 -3.06
CA PRO A 83 -0.51 -15.00 -1.65
C PRO A 83 0.25 -13.69 -1.40
N ALA A 84 -0.01 -13.09 -0.24
CA ALA A 84 0.70 -11.93 0.25
C ALA A 84 2.10 -12.35 0.69
N ARG A 85 2.99 -12.53 -0.28
CA ARG A 85 4.38 -12.89 -0.01
C ARG A 85 5.23 -11.67 0.21
N TRP A 86 6.13 -11.80 1.15
CA TRP A 86 7.07 -10.74 1.47
C TRP A 86 7.89 -10.30 0.25
N ARG A 87 7.91 -9.01 0.04
CA ARG A 87 9.04 -8.31 -0.60
C ARG A 87 8.97 -6.83 -0.25
N VAL A 88 9.76 -6.44 0.72
CA VAL A 88 10.14 -5.07 1.04
C VAL A 88 9.02 -4.11 1.44
N PRO A 89 9.17 -3.19 2.35
CA PRO A 89 8.32 -2.74 3.47
C PRO A 89 6.94 -2.39 3.02
N TYR A 90 6.05 -3.34 2.95
CA TYR A 90 4.76 -3.12 2.32
C TYR A 90 3.64 -3.80 3.07
N VAL A 91 2.49 -3.22 2.92
CA VAL A 91 1.23 -3.90 3.20
C VAL A 91 0.80 -4.58 1.92
N ILE A 92 0.74 -5.91 1.93
CA ILE A 92 0.44 -6.71 0.76
C ILE A 92 -0.93 -7.35 0.91
N PHE A 93 -1.81 -7.08 -0.05
CA PHE A 93 -3.14 -7.67 -0.13
C PHE A 93 -3.08 -8.85 -1.11
N GLY A 94 -3.02 -10.06 -0.56
CA GLY A 94 -3.00 -11.28 -1.36
C GLY A 94 -4.26 -12.10 -1.22
N THR A 95 -4.29 -13.24 -1.89
CA THR A 95 -5.43 -14.17 -1.83
C THR A 95 -5.58 -14.82 -0.47
N ASP A 96 -4.52 -14.82 0.34
CA ASP A 96 -4.49 -15.37 1.70
C ASP A 96 -4.70 -14.31 2.81
N GLY A 97 -5.00 -13.05 2.42
CA GLY A 97 -5.26 -11.96 3.36
C GLY A 97 -4.31 -10.79 3.20
N VAL A 98 -4.19 -10.00 4.27
CA VAL A 98 -3.36 -8.80 4.30
C VAL A 98 -2.22 -9.00 5.27
N ARG A 99 -1.00 -8.72 4.84
CA ARG A 99 0.20 -8.84 5.68
C ARG A 99 1.05 -7.58 5.57
N ALA A 100 1.70 -7.20 6.67
CA ALA A 100 2.55 -6.03 6.74
C ALA A 100 3.98 -6.42 7.12
N PHE A 101 4.95 -5.82 6.42
CA PHE A 101 6.36 -6.11 6.61
C PHE A 101 7.17 -4.83 6.73
N LEU A 102 8.20 -4.81 7.59
CA LEU A 102 9.08 -3.67 7.77
C LEU A 102 10.43 -3.86 7.08
N LEU A 103 11.02 -2.75 6.61
CA LEU A 103 12.42 -2.70 6.18
C LEU A 103 13.36 -2.61 7.40
N PRO A 104 14.61 -3.00 7.24
CA PRO A 104 15.23 -3.58 6.02
C PRO A 104 15.14 -5.10 5.96
N GLU A 105 14.84 -5.77 7.09
CA GLU A 105 14.93 -7.23 7.19
C GLU A 105 13.71 -7.95 6.65
N GLY A 106 12.64 -7.24 6.34
CA GLY A 106 11.40 -7.86 5.90
C GLY A 106 10.63 -8.53 7.05
N GLN A 107 10.86 -8.06 8.25
CA GLN A 107 10.17 -8.57 9.44
C GLN A 107 8.68 -8.28 9.36
N GLU A 108 7.87 -9.31 9.50
CA GLU A 108 6.42 -9.14 9.55
C GLU A 108 6.02 -8.43 10.83
N VAL A 109 5.10 -7.46 10.71
CA VAL A 109 4.54 -6.72 11.84
C VAL A 109 3.03 -6.91 11.88
N ALA A 110 2.46 -6.74 13.07
CA ALA A 110 1.03 -6.82 13.24
C ALA A 110 0.33 -5.64 12.57
N LEU A 111 -0.70 -5.95 11.78
CA LEU A 111 -1.63 -4.96 11.26
C LEU A 111 -2.83 -4.92 12.18
N VAL A 112 -3.08 -3.76 12.79
CA VAL A 112 -4.17 -3.58 13.72
C VAL A 112 -5.26 -2.75 13.06
N VAL A 113 -6.44 -3.34 12.88
CA VAL A 113 -7.61 -2.66 12.31
C VAL A 113 -8.39 -2.02 13.45
N LEU A 114 -8.52 -0.72 13.39
CA LEU A 114 -9.20 0.06 14.41
C LEU A 114 -10.71 0.13 14.19
#